data_8a579dfe9a70cbfa903299793403d410
#
_entry.id   8a579dfe9a70cbfa903299793403d410
#
_cell.length_a   1.000
_cell.length_b   1.000
_cell.length_c   1.000
_cell.angle_alpha   90.00
_cell.angle_beta   90.00
_cell.angle_gamma   90.00
#
_symmetry.space_group_name_H-M   'P 1'
#
loop_
_entity.id
_entity.type
_entity.pdbx_description
1 polymer ?
#
loop_
_entity_poly.entity_id
_entity_poly.type
_entity_poly.pdbx_seq_one_letter_code
_entity_poly.pdbx_strand_id
1 'polypeptide(L)'
;IVNLNDYSARIRSYRIQMKSVKVDGESLRVKRGEELYIDSKAQMIEMFPEIINYSVNTPYVSIYLEGYDAEPRIILQSDLTNIIYMNIPVGTYTFHLSVLDENGRVPISENTYTIIKEAKIYDYWWFKVYMVGIFALIVAYLTWILFHTQIKRTLDFQKKELEFVKKQLEMGNETVLTIARTVDAKDVNTSQHSLRVSEYSVMIAKELGYSDEECENLRKAALLHDIGKIGIPDRILNKPERLTDEEYAIMKSHVEKGAEILKSFTLVNHVEEGALYHHERYDGKGYMHGLKGEEIPLNARIIGIADAFDAMTANRVYRKKLDKDYVLGEIRRGSGTQFDPELVDIMLRLIDSGRIDIDNLYKDGEADEDK
;
A
#
# COMPACT_ATOMS: atom_id res chain seq x y z
N ILE A 1 -71.90 39.64 81.73
CA ILE A 1 -71.26 38.29 81.77
C ILE A 1 -70.85 37.94 80.33
N VAL A 2 -69.55 38.00 80.04
CA VAL A 2 -69.02 37.60 78.71
C VAL A 2 -69.07 36.08 78.72
N ASN A 3 -69.74 35.48 77.72
CA ASN A 3 -69.82 34.05 77.58
C ASN A 3 -68.43 33.54 77.07
N LEU A 4 -67.70 32.89 77.91
CA LEU A 4 -66.35 32.37 77.62
C LEU A 4 -66.38 31.29 76.52
N ASN A 5 -67.54 30.68 76.22
CA ASN A 5 -67.65 29.67 75.17
C ASN A 5 -67.62 30.29 73.76
N ASP A 6 -67.98 31.58 73.60
CA ASP A 6 -67.84 32.29 72.34
C ASP A 6 -66.41 32.71 72.02
N TYR A 7 -65.49 32.67 73.01
CA TYR A 7 -64.10 33.04 72.80
C TYR A 7 -63.23 31.87 72.23
N SER A 8 -63.75 30.66 72.37
CA SER A 8 -63.07 29.49 71.91
C SER A 8 -63.24 29.26 70.38
N ALA A 9 -64.16 29.92 69.75
CA ALA A 9 -64.48 29.73 68.35
C ALA A 9 -63.88 30.80 67.41
N ARG A 10 -62.96 31.68 67.92
CA ARG A 10 -62.22 32.53 67.01
C ARG A 10 -61.22 31.72 66.28
N ILE A 11 -61.38 31.62 64.96
CA ILE A 11 -60.48 30.97 64.00
C ILE A 11 -59.09 31.45 64.32
N ARG A 12 -58.29 30.58 64.89
CA ARG A 12 -56.82 30.84 65.07
C ARG A 12 -56.21 30.88 63.68
N SER A 13 -55.94 32.08 63.19
CA SER A 13 -55.25 32.23 61.89
C SER A 13 -53.72 32.26 62.09
N TYR A 14 -53.06 31.24 61.59
CA TYR A 14 -51.62 31.22 61.51
C TYR A 14 -51.25 31.75 60.14
N ARG A 15 -50.23 32.62 60.09
CA ARG A 15 -49.63 33.02 58.82
C ARG A 15 -48.35 32.24 58.62
N ILE A 16 -48.38 31.32 57.70
CA ILE A 16 -47.20 30.50 57.30
C ILE A 16 -46.55 31.17 56.08
N GLN A 17 -45.23 31.41 56.13
CA GLN A 17 -44.51 31.93 55.00
C GLN A 17 -43.08 31.34 54.96
N MET A 18 -42.49 31.29 53.77
CA MET A 18 -41.08 30.98 53.57
C MET A 18 -40.30 32.31 53.55
N LYS A 19 -39.43 32.53 54.53
CA LYS A 19 -38.64 33.77 54.62
C LYS A 19 -37.59 33.80 53.52
N SER A 20 -36.89 32.72 53.32
CA SER A 20 -35.92 32.55 52.26
C SER A 20 -35.61 31.06 52.04
N VAL A 21 -35.10 30.73 50.86
CA VAL A 21 -34.48 29.45 50.58
C VAL A 21 -33.07 29.72 50.10
N LYS A 22 -32.11 28.97 50.58
CA LYS A 22 -30.73 29.00 50.04
C LYS A 22 -30.43 27.70 49.35
N VAL A 23 -29.79 27.81 48.19
CA VAL A 23 -29.31 26.66 47.43
C VAL A 23 -27.81 26.81 47.32
N ASP A 24 -27.04 25.87 47.88
CA ASP A 24 -25.58 25.90 47.97
C ASP A 24 -25.03 27.23 48.51
N GLY A 25 -25.79 27.86 49.48
CA GLY A 25 -25.43 29.13 50.10
C GLY A 25 -25.95 30.39 49.40
N GLU A 26 -26.47 30.30 48.18
CA GLU A 26 -27.09 31.41 47.46
C GLU A 26 -28.55 31.57 47.82
N SER A 27 -28.96 32.80 48.22
CA SER A 27 -30.34 33.10 48.64
C SER A 27 -31.27 33.29 47.47
N LEU A 28 -32.32 32.48 47.41
CA LEU A 28 -33.40 32.59 46.46
C LEU A 28 -34.65 33.14 47.16
N ARG A 29 -35.37 34.08 46.54
CA ARG A 29 -36.65 34.55 47.03
C ARG A 29 -37.74 33.63 46.50
N VAL A 30 -38.52 33.08 47.43
CA VAL A 30 -39.63 32.18 47.08
C VAL A 30 -40.93 32.89 47.47
N LYS A 31 -41.84 33.06 46.53
CA LYS A 31 -43.22 33.54 46.80
C LYS A 31 -44.14 32.31 46.88
N ARG A 32 -45.27 32.53 47.59
CA ARG A 32 -46.30 31.52 47.73
C ARG A 32 -46.85 31.14 46.33
N GLY A 33 -46.82 29.83 45.99
CA GLY A 33 -47.36 29.31 44.73
C GLY A 33 -46.39 29.44 43.55
N GLU A 34 -45.18 29.96 43.75
CA GLU A 34 -44.13 29.92 42.73
C GLU A 34 -43.36 28.58 42.83
N GLU A 35 -43.01 28.03 41.67
CA GLU A 35 -42.10 26.87 41.55
C GLU A 35 -40.66 27.32 41.75
N LEU A 36 -39.93 26.59 42.58
CA LEU A 36 -38.50 26.82 42.80
C LEU A 36 -37.69 25.89 41.90
N TYR A 37 -37.10 26.45 40.86
CA TYR A 37 -36.18 25.72 39.97
C TYR A 37 -34.76 25.71 40.52
N ILE A 38 -34.18 24.53 40.65
CA ILE A 38 -32.83 24.37 41.13
C ILE A 38 -31.99 23.54 40.15
N ASP A 39 -30.70 23.84 40.09
CA ASP A 39 -29.77 23.13 39.17
C ASP A 39 -29.59 21.67 39.59
N SER A 40 -29.41 20.78 38.62
CA SER A 40 -29.14 19.36 38.86
C SER A 40 -27.92 19.09 39.77
N LYS A 41 -26.96 20.01 39.80
CA LYS A 41 -25.76 19.92 40.61
C LYS A 41 -25.92 20.41 42.04
N ALA A 42 -27.03 21.04 42.35
CA ALA A 42 -27.30 21.55 43.71
C ALA A 42 -27.20 20.43 44.76
N GLN A 43 -26.38 20.65 45.78
CA GLN A 43 -26.11 19.64 46.82
C GLN A 43 -26.91 19.90 48.10
N MET A 44 -27.16 21.19 48.44
CA MET A 44 -27.77 21.57 49.68
C MET A 44 -28.89 22.60 49.45
N ILE A 45 -30.05 22.35 50.05
CA ILE A 45 -31.17 23.26 50.09
C ILE A 45 -31.49 23.56 51.54
N GLU A 46 -31.36 24.82 51.93
CA GLU A 46 -31.70 25.31 53.24
C GLU A 46 -32.96 26.14 53.14
N MET A 47 -34.00 25.74 53.87
CA MET A 47 -35.27 26.44 53.94
C MET A 47 -35.43 27.16 55.27
N PHE A 48 -35.86 28.41 55.23
CA PHE A 48 -36.07 29.23 56.42
C PHE A 48 -37.55 29.55 56.55
N PRO A 49 -38.36 28.60 57.09
CA PRO A 49 -39.80 28.83 57.31
C PRO A 49 -40.01 29.82 58.46
N GLU A 50 -41.08 30.55 58.37
CA GLU A 50 -41.52 31.48 59.41
C GLU A 50 -43.04 31.31 59.64
N ILE A 51 -43.40 31.09 60.91
CA ILE A 51 -44.81 30.98 61.31
C ILE A 51 -45.14 32.10 62.29
N ILE A 52 -46.00 32.99 61.86
CA ILE A 52 -46.47 34.11 62.70
C ILE A 52 -47.71 33.62 63.46
N ASN A 53 -47.57 33.52 64.77
CA ASN A 53 -48.58 33.06 65.68
C ASN A 53 -48.98 34.21 66.59
N TYR A 54 -50.25 34.54 66.61
CA TYR A 54 -50.80 35.57 67.48
C TYR A 54 -51.50 34.99 68.72
N SER A 55 -51.32 33.69 69.00
CA SER A 55 -51.91 33.03 70.16
C SER A 55 -50.85 32.83 71.28
N VAL A 56 -51.29 32.56 72.49
CA VAL A 56 -50.39 32.31 73.62
C VAL A 56 -49.81 30.89 73.59
N ASN A 57 -50.47 29.98 72.88
CA ASN A 57 -50.10 28.60 72.85
C ASN A 57 -49.07 28.34 71.69
N THR A 58 -48.05 27.51 71.90
CA THR A 58 -47.07 27.11 70.91
C THR A 58 -47.66 25.89 70.16
N PRO A 59 -48.01 26.01 68.86
CA PRO A 59 -48.56 24.89 68.11
C PRO A 59 -47.48 23.90 67.67
N TYR A 60 -47.94 22.71 67.31
CA TYR A 60 -47.08 21.73 66.57
C TYR A 60 -47.02 22.14 65.10
N VAL A 61 -45.88 21.87 64.49
CA VAL A 61 -45.57 22.11 63.08
C VAL A 61 -45.18 20.79 62.45
N SER A 62 -45.84 20.49 61.35
CA SER A 62 -45.48 19.36 60.50
C SER A 62 -44.68 19.84 59.28
N ILE A 63 -43.52 19.16 59.01
CA ILE A 63 -42.60 19.43 57.92
C ILE A 63 -42.49 18.14 57.12
N TYR A 64 -42.72 18.22 55.82
CA TYR A 64 -42.70 17.08 54.96
C TYR A 64 -42.30 17.46 53.55
N LEU A 65 -41.26 16.82 53.03
CA LEU A 65 -40.90 16.93 51.61
C LEU A 65 -41.41 15.69 50.88
N GLU A 66 -42.56 15.81 50.25
CA GLU A 66 -43.17 14.75 49.46
C GLU A 66 -42.24 14.33 48.31
N GLY A 67 -42.04 13.01 48.19
CA GLY A 67 -41.08 12.42 47.23
C GLY A 67 -39.67 12.24 47.76
N TYR A 68 -39.38 12.72 49.01
CA TYR A 68 -38.06 12.55 49.64
C TYR A 68 -38.14 12.03 51.07
N ASP A 69 -38.96 12.69 51.95
CA ASP A 69 -39.13 12.26 53.34
C ASP A 69 -40.05 11.02 53.38
N ALA A 70 -39.73 10.03 54.23
CA ALA A 70 -40.55 8.84 54.40
C ALA A 70 -41.83 9.16 55.18
N GLU A 71 -41.74 10.06 56.19
CA GLU A 71 -42.84 10.47 57.07
C GLU A 71 -42.73 11.97 57.45
N PRO A 72 -43.86 12.65 57.74
CA PRO A 72 -43.85 14.04 58.24
C PRO A 72 -43.07 14.14 59.57
N ARG A 73 -42.22 15.14 59.68
CA ARG A 73 -41.59 15.51 60.98
C ARG A 73 -42.44 16.49 61.73
N ILE A 74 -42.83 16.10 62.95
CA ILE A 74 -43.69 16.95 63.82
C ILE A 74 -42.77 17.48 64.93
N ILE A 75 -42.72 18.83 65.06
CA ILE A 75 -41.93 19.56 66.04
C ILE A 75 -42.78 20.68 66.69
N LEU A 76 -42.37 21.19 67.85
CA LEU A 76 -42.94 22.41 68.36
C LEU A 76 -42.52 23.64 67.54
N GLN A 77 -43.43 24.66 67.41
CA GLN A 77 -43.04 25.88 66.67
C GLN A 77 -41.78 26.56 67.28
N SER A 78 -41.57 26.44 68.58
CA SER A 78 -40.35 26.96 69.26
C SER A 78 -39.07 26.36 68.75
N ASP A 79 -39.13 25.10 68.32
CA ASP A 79 -37.99 24.31 67.87
C ASP A 79 -37.78 24.40 66.37
N LEU A 80 -38.63 25.15 65.65
CA LEU A 80 -38.56 25.37 64.23
C LEU A 80 -37.33 26.20 63.92
N THR A 81 -36.32 25.57 63.31
CA THR A 81 -35.05 26.18 62.79
C THR A 81 -35.05 26.11 61.24
N ASN A 82 -33.90 26.36 60.64
CA ASN A 82 -33.71 26.08 59.23
C ASN A 82 -33.81 24.58 58.94
N ILE A 83 -34.43 24.23 57.83
CA ILE A 83 -34.60 22.86 57.37
C ILE A 83 -33.61 22.63 56.24
N ILE A 84 -32.78 21.60 56.39
CA ILE A 84 -31.72 21.30 55.41
C ILE A 84 -32.02 19.97 54.73
N TYR A 85 -32.03 19.99 53.40
CA TYR A 85 -32.08 18.82 52.57
C TYR A 85 -30.75 18.72 51.77
N MET A 86 -30.11 17.57 51.80
CA MET A 86 -28.83 17.33 51.12
C MET A 86 -29.03 16.30 50.01
N ASN A 87 -28.42 16.59 48.86
CA ASN A 87 -28.33 15.66 47.73
C ASN A 87 -29.70 15.07 47.29
N ILE A 88 -30.77 15.89 47.28
CA ILE A 88 -32.03 15.41 46.76
C ILE A 88 -31.85 14.99 45.30
N PRO A 89 -32.40 13.87 44.83
CA PRO A 89 -32.36 13.46 43.44
C PRO A 89 -32.99 14.47 42.49
N VAL A 90 -32.72 14.33 41.20
CA VAL A 90 -33.43 15.08 40.14
C VAL A 90 -34.91 14.65 40.16
N GLY A 91 -35.81 15.63 40.19
CA GLY A 91 -37.23 15.36 40.27
C GLY A 91 -38.05 16.57 40.74
N THR A 92 -39.33 16.37 40.87
CA THR A 92 -40.29 17.38 41.40
C THR A 92 -40.69 16.95 42.79
N TYR A 93 -40.59 17.87 43.73
CA TYR A 93 -40.87 17.65 45.15
C TYR A 93 -41.86 18.72 45.62
N THR A 94 -42.77 18.35 46.53
CA THR A 94 -43.65 19.29 47.19
C THR A 94 -43.29 19.40 48.66
N PHE A 95 -42.81 20.57 49.10
CA PHE A 95 -42.53 20.85 50.48
C PHE A 95 -43.82 21.33 51.18
N HIS A 96 -44.27 20.55 52.16
CA HIS A 96 -45.44 20.83 53.00
C HIS A 96 -45.00 21.41 54.33
N LEU A 97 -45.54 22.55 54.68
CA LEU A 97 -45.37 23.19 55.98
C LEU A 97 -46.75 23.45 56.60
N SER A 98 -47.11 22.68 57.59
CA SER A 98 -48.44 22.71 58.19
C SER A 98 -48.40 23.02 59.69
N VAL A 99 -49.30 23.84 60.18
CA VAL A 99 -49.55 24.05 61.63
C VAL A 99 -50.64 23.10 62.05
N LEU A 100 -50.39 22.30 63.10
CA LEU A 100 -51.26 21.27 63.60
C LEU A 100 -52.07 21.80 64.82
N ASP A 101 -53.12 21.06 65.15
CA ASP A 101 -53.92 21.27 66.37
C ASP A 101 -53.11 21.02 67.64
N GLU A 102 -53.76 21.32 68.81
CA GLU A 102 -53.12 21.14 70.13
C GLU A 102 -52.70 19.66 70.42
N ASN A 103 -53.30 18.71 69.72
CA ASN A 103 -52.97 17.28 69.83
C ASN A 103 -51.88 16.82 68.80
N GLY A 104 -51.47 17.74 67.93
CA GLY A 104 -50.47 17.44 66.87
C GLY A 104 -50.96 16.49 65.76
N ARG A 105 -52.29 16.44 65.52
CA ARG A 105 -52.88 15.43 64.61
C ARG A 105 -53.53 16.00 63.36
N VAL A 106 -54.18 17.18 63.46
CA VAL A 106 -54.98 17.74 62.39
C VAL A 106 -54.37 19.05 61.89
N PRO A 107 -54.11 19.22 60.60
CA PRO A 107 -53.60 20.50 60.08
C PRO A 107 -54.67 21.59 60.14
N ILE A 108 -54.32 22.69 60.81
CA ILE A 108 -55.16 23.92 60.91
C ILE A 108 -54.83 24.85 59.73
N SER A 109 -53.59 24.91 59.30
CA SER A 109 -53.18 25.76 58.19
C SER A 109 -51.94 25.06 57.50
N GLU A 110 -51.95 25.15 56.20
CA GLU A 110 -50.83 24.52 55.37
C GLU A 110 -50.45 25.47 54.27
N ASN A 111 -49.17 25.46 54.00
CA ASN A 111 -48.57 26.02 52.77
C ASN A 111 -47.68 25.01 52.10
N THR A 112 -47.74 24.96 50.79
CA THR A 112 -46.94 24.11 49.97
C THR A 112 -45.99 24.93 49.07
N TYR A 113 -44.81 24.36 48.78
CA TYR A 113 -43.87 24.96 47.92
C TYR A 113 -43.31 23.84 46.97
N THR A 114 -43.44 24.07 45.66
CA THR A 114 -42.92 23.10 44.67
C THR A 114 -41.46 23.37 44.38
N ILE A 115 -40.65 22.35 44.47
CA ILE A 115 -39.23 22.38 44.18
C ILE A 115 -39.00 21.48 42.99
N ILE A 116 -38.43 22.03 41.92
CA ILE A 116 -38.11 21.29 40.69
C ILE A 116 -36.60 21.29 40.53
N LYS A 117 -35.98 20.09 40.68
CA LYS A 117 -34.59 19.90 40.36
C LYS A 117 -34.49 19.36 38.96
N GLU A 118 -34.07 20.23 38.01
CA GLU A 118 -34.04 19.93 36.58
C GLU A 118 -32.85 19.03 36.21
N ALA A 119 -33.15 18.01 35.41
CA ALA A 119 -32.09 17.21 34.77
C ALA A 119 -31.58 17.92 33.53
N LYS A 120 -30.26 18.07 33.42
CA LYS A 120 -29.64 18.47 32.15
C LYS A 120 -29.40 17.25 31.26
N ILE A 121 -29.30 17.49 29.93
CA ILE A 121 -29.21 16.42 28.93
C ILE A 121 -28.03 15.47 29.20
N TYR A 122 -26.95 15.97 29.74
CA TYR A 122 -25.76 15.20 30.06
C TYR A 122 -25.86 14.35 31.35
N ASP A 123 -26.91 14.56 32.15
CA ASP A 123 -27.17 13.78 33.35
C ASP A 123 -27.80 12.43 33.00
N TYR A 124 -28.42 12.33 31.82
CA TYR A 124 -29.04 11.09 31.34
C TYR A 124 -27.97 10.07 30.91
N TRP A 125 -28.16 8.84 31.36
CA TRP A 125 -27.27 7.73 31.04
C TRP A 125 -27.14 7.48 29.53
N TRP A 126 -28.22 7.58 28.76
CA TRP A 126 -28.24 7.40 27.33
C TRP A 126 -27.39 8.43 26.58
N PHE A 127 -27.32 9.67 27.09
CA PHE A 127 -26.46 10.70 26.50
C PHE A 127 -24.98 10.35 26.64
N LYS A 128 -24.58 9.79 27.79
CA LYS A 128 -23.21 9.34 28.02
C LYS A 128 -22.84 8.19 27.04
N VAL A 129 -23.74 7.22 26.87
CA VAL A 129 -23.59 6.12 25.92
C VAL A 129 -23.50 6.65 24.48
N TYR A 130 -24.36 7.61 24.12
CA TYR A 130 -24.33 8.24 22.80
C TYR A 130 -23.00 8.95 22.53
N MET A 131 -22.46 9.69 23.49
CA MET A 131 -21.17 10.37 23.37
C MET A 131 -20.01 9.39 23.21
N VAL A 132 -20.02 8.26 23.95
CA VAL A 132 -19.04 7.18 23.78
C VAL A 132 -19.13 6.57 22.38
N GLY A 133 -20.34 6.37 21.88
CA GLY A 133 -20.58 5.87 20.52
C GLY A 133 -20.02 6.80 19.45
N ILE A 134 -20.27 8.11 19.55
CA ILE A 134 -19.70 9.11 18.63
C ILE A 134 -18.17 9.08 18.69
N PHE A 135 -17.60 9.05 19.89
CA PHE A 135 -16.15 9.01 20.05
C PHE A 135 -15.57 7.76 19.40
N ALA A 136 -16.17 6.59 19.60
CA ALA A 136 -15.76 5.35 18.96
C ALA A 136 -15.81 5.43 17.42
N LEU A 137 -16.86 6.03 16.86
CA LEU A 137 -16.97 6.24 15.41
C LEU A 137 -15.88 7.17 14.87
N ILE A 138 -15.57 8.24 15.60
CA ILE A 138 -14.47 9.17 15.22
C ILE A 138 -13.13 8.43 15.21
N VAL A 139 -12.85 7.63 16.26
CA VAL A 139 -11.62 6.84 16.35
C VAL A 139 -11.55 5.82 15.20
N ALA A 140 -12.65 5.11 14.94
CA ALA A 140 -12.72 4.15 13.82
C ALA A 140 -12.50 4.83 12.47
N TYR A 141 -13.08 6.00 12.25
CA TYR A 141 -12.88 6.78 11.03
C TYR A 141 -11.44 7.25 10.86
N LEU A 142 -10.81 7.76 11.92
CA LEU A 142 -9.42 8.19 11.89
C LEU A 142 -8.46 7.00 11.64
N THR A 143 -8.69 5.86 12.30
CA THR A 143 -7.91 4.64 12.07
C THR A 143 -8.08 4.12 10.64
N TRP A 144 -9.29 4.18 10.09
CA TRP A 144 -9.55 3.82 8.70
C TRP A 144 -8.79 4.72 7.71
N ILE A 145 -8.79 6.06 7.94
CA ILE A 145 -8.01 7.01 7.11
C ILE A 145 -6.52 6.69 7.17
N LEU A 146 -5.98 6.49 8.39
CA LEU A 146 -4.56 6.18 8.57
C LEU A 146 -4.18 4.88 7.87
N PHE A 147 -4.99 3.84 8.03
CA PHE A 147 -4.78 2.54 7.38
C PHE A 147 -4.84 2.67 5.85
N HIS A 148 -5.85 3.35 5.34
CA HIS A 148 -6.00 3.55 3.90
C HIS A 148 -4.84 4.35 3.28
N THR A 149 -4.38 5.40 3.96
CA THR A 149 -3.23 6.20 3.50
C THR A 149 -1.93 5.40 3.55
N GLN A 150 -1.74 4.53 4.54
CA GLN A 150 -0.57 3.65 4.61
C GLN A 150 -0.57 2.62 3.48
N ILE A 151 -1.70 1.96 3.23
CA ILE A 151 -1.82 1.01 2.10
C ILE A 151 -1.48 1.71 0.78
N LYS A 152 -2.07 2.89 0.54
CA LYS A 152 -1.80 3.64 -0.70
C LYS A 152 -0.32 3.98 -0.85
N ARG A 153 0.33 4.46 0.22
CA ARG A 153 1.78 4.75 0.20
C ARG A 153 2.62 3.52 -0.11
N THR A 154 2.27 2.37 0.50
CA THR A 154 2.99 1.11 0.27
C THR A 154 2.84 0.65 -1.19
N LEU A 155 1.63 0.71 -1.75
CA LEU A 155 1.38 0.36 -3.15
C LEU A 155 2.10 1.30 -4.12
N ASP A 156 2.09 2.61 -3.85
CA ASP A 156 2.81 3.60 -4.67
C ASP A 156 4.34 3.38 -4.61
N PHE A 157 4.86 2.99 -3.45
CA PHE A 157 6.28 2.65 -3.28
C PHE A 157 6.64 1.40 -4.08
N GLN A 158 5.88 0.31 -3.93
CA GLN A 158 6.11 -0.94 -4.68
C GLN A 158 6.03 -0.72 -6.20
N LYS A 159 5.06 0.09 -6.64
CA LYS A 159 4.94 0.44 -8.07
C LYS A 159 6.18 1.17 -8.59
N LYS A 160 6.68 2.15 -7.85
CA LYS A 160 7.92 2.89 -8.21
C LYS A 160 9.13 1.97 -8.22
N GLU A 161 9.25 1.06 -7.26
CA GLU A 161 10.33 0.08 -7.19
C GLU A 161 10.30 -0.85 -8.42
N LEU A 162 9.11 -1.35 -8.78
CA LEU A 162 8.93 -2.18 -9.98
C LEU A 162 9.30 -1.42 -11.26
N GLU A 163 8.84 -0.16 -11.39
CA GLU A 163 9.20 0.70 -12.54
C GLU A 163 10.71 0.96 -12.59
N PHE A 164 11.34 1.17 -11.45
CA PHE A 164 12.79 1.37 -11.37
C PHE A 164 13.56 0.12 -11.81
N VAL A 165 13.19 -1.06 -11.30
CA VAL A 165 13.81 -2.34 -11.69
C VAL A 165 13.63 -2.60 -13.19
N LYS A 166 12.41 -2.37 -13.71
CA LYS A 166 12.14 -2.51 -15.15
C LYS A 166 13.02 -1.59 -15.99
N LYS A 167 13.15 -0.33 -15.59
CA LYS A 167 14.00 0.65 -16.28
C LYS A 167 15.49 0.26 -16.22
N GLN A 168 15.95 -0.29 -15.10
CA GLN A 168 17.32 -0.80 -15.00
C GLN A 168 17.57 -1.97 -15.96
N LEU A 169 16.60 -2.89 -16.08
CA LEU A 169 16.68 -4.02 -17.01
C LEU A 169 16.71 -3.55 -18.46
N GLU A 170 15.83 -2.62 -18.84
CA GLU A 170 15.81 -2.01 -20.18
C GLU A 170 17.16 -1.33 -20.49
N MET A 171 17.67 -0.52 -19.57
CA MET A 171 18.96 0.16 -19.73
C MET A 171 20.13 -0.84 -19.86
N GLY A 172 20.10 -1.95 -19.11
CA GLY A 172 21.08 -3.04 -19.24
C GLY A 172 21.06 -3.65 -20.64
N ASN A 173 19.88 -3.95 -21.17
CA ASN A 173 19.71 -4.52 -22.51
C ASN A 173 20.14 -3.55 -23.62
N GLU A 174 19.78 -2.26 -23.51
CA GLU A 174 20.23 -1.23 -24.44
C GLU A 174 21.75 -1.06 -24.42
N THR A 175 22.37 -1.17 -23.24
CA THR A 175 23.83 -1.09 -23.10
C THR A 175 24.51 -2.25 -23.84
N VAL A 176 24.05 -3.49 -23.66
CA VAL A 176 24.60 -4.67 -24.37
C VAL A 176 24.45 -4.50 -25.89
N LEU A 177 23.26 -4.07 -26.35
CA LEU A 177 23.04 -3.84 -27.76
C LEU A 177 23.94 -2.74 -28.33
N THR A 178 24.18 -1.66 -27.57
CA THR A 178 25.07 -0.58 -27.98
C THR A 178 26.50 -1.02 -28.08
N ILE A 179 26.98 -1.87 -27.14
CA ILE A 179 28.32 -2.47 -27.21
C ILE A 179 28.42 -3.36 -28.45
N ALA A 180 27.47 -4.25 -28.70
CA ALA A 180 27.45 -5.10 -29.89
C ALA A 180 27.54 -4.29 -31.19
N ARG A 181 26.70 -3.26 -31.31
CA ARG A 181 26.70 -2.33 -32.47
C ARG A 181 28.04 -1.59 -32.62
N THR A 182 28.71 -1.25 -31.51
CA THR A 182 30.03 -0.59 -31.53
C THR A 182 31.09 -1.53 -32.11
N VAL A 183 31.02 -2.81 -31.75
CA VAL A 183 31.92 -3.84 -32.31
C VAL A 183 31.61 -4.09 -33.77
N ASP A 184 30.34 -4.24 -34.13
CA ASP A 184 29.87 -4.37 -35.51
C ASP A 184 30.32 -3.17 -36.39
N ALA A 185 30.31 -1.94 -35.87
CA ALA A 185 30.76 -0.76 -36.58
C ALA A 185 32.27 -0.71 -36.84
N LYS A 186 33.08 -1.44 -36.05
CA LYS A 186 34.51 -1.57 -36.29
C LYS A 186 34.84 -2.55 -37.43
N ASP A 187 34.01 -3.56 -37.63
CA ASP A 187 34.14 -4.53 -38.74
C ASP A 187 33.18 -4.10 -39.86
N VAL A 188 33.70 -3.50 -40.92
CA VAL A 188 32.91 -2.94 -42.05
C VAL A 188 32.01 -3.97 -42.75
N ASN A 189 32.17 -5.26 -42.44
CA ASN A 189 31.39 -6.34 -43.03
C ASN A 189 30.18 -6.75 -42.19
N THR A 190 29.93 -6.14 -41.01
CA THR A 190 29.07 -6.72 -39.98
C THR A 190 27.95 -5.81 -39.50
N SER A 191 27.45 -4.85 -40.34
CA SER A 191 26.29 -4.03 -39.93
C SER A 191 25.12 -4.92 -39.50
N GLN A 192 24.65 -4.75 -38.25
CA GLN A 192 23.59 -5.53 -37.62
C GLN A 192 23.78 -7.06 -37.55
N HIS A 193 24.99 -7.56 -37.86
CA HIS A 193 25.30 -8.99 -37.80
C HIS A 193 25.00 -9.60 -36.43
N SER A 194 25.57 -9.04 -35.37
CA SER A 194 25.38 -9.54 -34.01
C SER A 194 23.89 -9.59 -33.60
N LEU A 195 23.09 -8.64 -34.08
CA LEU A 195 21.65 -8.64 -33.82
C LEU A 195 20.96 -9.82 -34.52
N ARG A 196 21.20 -10.03 -35.83
CA ARG A 196 20.59 -11.14 -36.58
C ARG A 196 21.03 -12.49 -36.01
N VAL A 197 22.33 -12.68 -35.73
CA VAL A 197 22.83 -13.90 -35.06
C VAL A 197 22.10 -14.16 -33.75
N SER A 198 21.85 -13.12 -32.95
CA SER A 198 21.10 -13.27 -31.68
C SER A 198 19.66 -13.69 -31.91
N GLU A 199 19.00 -13.17 -32.94
CA GLU A 199 17.64 -13.52 -33.30
C GLU A 199 17.50 -14.97 -33.75
N TYR A 200 18.39 -15.42 -34.66
CA TYR A 200 18.44 -16.82 -35.11
C TYR A 200 18.75 -17.77 -33.96
N SER A 201 19.70 -17.42 -33.08
CA SER A 201 20.05 -18.21 -31.91
C SER A 201 18.85 -18.40 -30.98
N VAL A 202 18.07 -17.33 -30.71
CA VAL A 202 16.83 -17.40 -29.88
C VAL A 202 15.75 -18.23 -30.55
N MET A 203 15.58 -18.14 -31.87
CA MET A 203 14.63 -18.98 -32.59
C MET A 203 14.95 -20.46 -32.44
N ILE A 204 16.26 -20.85 -32.57
CA ILE A 204 16.74 -22.24 -32.36
C ILE A 204 16.51 -22.66 -30.92
N ALA A 205 16.87 -21.82 -29.93
CA ALA A 205 16.71 -22.14 -28.51
C ALA A 205 15.24 -22.39 -28.11
N LYS A 206 14.32 -21.64 -28.68
CA LYS A 206 12.86 -21.87 -28.45
C LYS A 206 12.40 -23.24 -28.96
N GLU A 207 12.93 -23.70 -30.09
CA GLU A 207 12.64 -25.06 -30.59
C GLU A 207 13.24 -26.15 -29.69
N LEU A 208 14.31 -25.85 -28.98
CA LEU A 208 14.94 -26.73 -27.99
C LEU A 208 14.20 -26.69 -26.63
N GLY A 209 13.21 -25.81 -26.46
CA GLY A 209 12.43 -25.71 -25.23
C GLY A 209 13.06 -24.84 -24.15
N TYR A 210 13.97 -23.94 -24.49
CA TYR A 210 14.53 -22.96 -23.55
C TYR A 210 13.42 -22.06 -22.96
N SER A 211 13.55 -21.76 -21.68
CA SER A 211 12.74 -20.75 -21.02
C SER A 211 13.02 -19.34 -21.56
N ASP A 212 12.13 -18.39 -21.29
CA ASP A 212 12.33 -17.00 -21.69
C ASP A 212 13.63 -16.40 -21.08
N GLU A 213 14.01 -16.80 -19.88
CA GLU A 213 15.25 -16.38 -19.23
C GLU A 213 16.48 -16.96 -19.93
N GLU A 214 16.46 -18.25 -20.25
CA GLU A 214 17.55 -18.90 -21.00
C GLU A 214 17.70 -18.31 -22.41
N CYS A 215 16.58 -18.03 -23.07
CA CYS A 215 16.55 -17.34 -24.38
C CYS A 215 17.17 -15.94 -24.28
N GLU A 216 16.88 -15.17 -23.23
CA GLU A 216 17.44 -13.82 -23.06
C GLU A 216 18.94 -13.86 -22.73
N ASN A 217 19.39 -14.86 -21.97
CA ASN A 217 20.81 -15.09 -21.69
C ASN A 217 21.57 -15.46 -22.94
N LEU A 218 21.04 -16.38 -23.76
CA LEU A 218 21.60 -16.72 -25.04
C LEU A 218 21.63 -15.54 -26.02
N ARG A 219 20.56 -14.71 -26.04
CA ARG A 219 20.54 -13.48 -26.84
C ARG A 219 21.71 -12.58 -26.53
N LYS A 220 22.00 -12.34 -25.23
CA LYS A 220 23.15 -11.51 -24.82
C LYS A 220 24.49 -12.14 -25.18
N ALA A 221 24.62 -13.45 -25.00
CA ALA A 221 25.82 -14.17 -25.41
C ALA A 221 26.07 -14.06 -26.93
N ALA A 222 25.01 -14.22 -27.74
CA ALA A 222 25.07 -14.08 -29.18
C ALA A 222 25.38 -12.65 -29.64
N LEU A 223 24.80 -11.63 -28.95
CA LEU A 223 25.12 -10.23 -29.24
C LEU A 223 26.60 -9.91 -29.00
N LEU A 224 27.23 -10.56 -28.03
CA LEU A 224 28.58 -10.27 -27.59
C LEU A 224 29.61 -11.31 -28.08
N HIS A 225 29.22 -12.30 -28.92
CA HIS A 225 30.12 -13.39 -29.34
C HIS A 225 31.41 -12.88 -29.96
N ASP A 226 31.34 -11.83 -30.72
CA ASP A 226 32.41 -11.22 -31.49
C ASP A 226 33.09 -10.03 -30.77
N ILE A 227 32.78 -9.75 -29.49
CA ILE A 227 33.33 -8.58 -28.78
C ILE A 227 34.85 -8.49 -28.80
N GLY A 228 35.52 -9.61 -28.88
CA GLY A 228 36.98 -9.63 -28.93
C GLY A 228 37.58 -9.05 -30.19
N LYS A 229 36.82 -8.82 -31.26
CA LYS A 229 37.25 -8.10 -32.46
C LYS A 229 37.74 -6.68 -32.16
N ILE A 230 37.31 -6.10 -31.02
CA ILE A 230 37.82 -4.80 -30.58
C ILE A 230 39.34 -4.82 -30.35
N GLY A 231 39.87 -5.96 -29.94
CA GLY A 231 41.30 -6.17 -29.72
C GLY A 231 42.11 -6.61 -30.98
N ILE A 232 41.46 -6.69 -32.14
CA ILE A 232 42.12 -7.00 -33.41
C ILE A 232 42.52 -5.71 -34.12
N PRO A 233 43.78 -5.57 -34.63
CA PRO A 233 44.20 -4.39 -35.41
C PRO A 233 43.36 -4.21 -36.68
N ASP A 234 42.95 -2.97 -36.98
CA ASP A 234 42.09 -2.65 -38.14
C ASP A 234 42.66 -3.09 -39.46
N ARG A 235 44.00 -3.02 -39.61
CA ARG A 235 44.70 -3.49 -40.82
C ARG A 235 44.56 -5.00 -41.08
N ILE A 236 44.21 -5.79 -40.03
CA ILE A 236 43.96 -7.23 -40.14
C ILE A 236 42.46 -7.47 -40.26
N LEU A 237 41.66 -6.83 -39.39
CA LEU A 237 40.20 -7.01 -39.33
C LEU A 237 39.56 -6.64 -40.68
N ASN A 238 39.98 -5.50 -41.27
CA ASN A 238 39.38 -4.92 -42.47
C ASN A 238 40.29 -5.10 -43.72
N LYS A 239 41.22 -6.10 -43.71
CA LYS A 239 42.10 -6.33 -44.83
C LYS A 239 41.31 -6.87 -46.04
N PRO A 240 41.39 -6.22 -47.21
CA PRO A 240 40.66 -6.65 -48.40
C PRO A 240 41.18 -7.95 -49.02
N GLU A 241 42.48 -8.27 -48.83
CA GLU A 241 43.09 -9.48 -49.35
C GLU A 241 43.00 -10.64 -48.37
N ARG A 242 43.35 -11.85 -48.80
CA ARG A 242 43.46 -12.99 -47.91
C ARG A 242 44.50 -12.73 -46.82
N LEU A 243 44.17 -13.10 -45.60
CA LEU A 243 45.08 -13.03 -44.47
C LEU A 243 46.20 -14.02 -44.64
N THR A 244 47.45 -13.65 -44.25
CA THR A 244 48.54 -14.60 -44.10
C THR A 244 48.27 -15.52 -42.91
N ASP A 245 49.01 -16.60 -42.74
CA ASP A 245 48.81 -17.51 -41.61
C ASP A 245 49.08 -16.84 -40.29
N GLU A 246 50.03 -15.91 -40.19
CA GLU A 246 50.29 -15.10 -38.99
C GLU A 246 49.10 -14.11 -38.70
N GLU A 247 48.59 -13.42 -39.74
CA GLU A 247 47.44 -12.53 -39.60
C GLU A 247 46.18 -13.31 -39.22
N TYR A 248 45.99 -14.50 -39.77
CA TYR A 248 44.89 -15.38 -39.45
C TYR A 248 44.98 -15.88 -38.00
N ALA A 249 46.21 -16.19 -37.50
CA ALA A 249 46.39 -16.49 -36.09
C ALA A 249 45.99 -15.32 -35.18
N ILE A 250 46.33 -14.08 -35.57
CA ILE A 250 45.89 -12.89 -34.84
C ILE A 250 44.35 -12.73 -34.92
N MET A 251 43.73 -12.94 -36.08
CA MET A 251 42.29 -12.91 -36.25
C MET A 251 41.61 -13.91 -35.32
N LYS A 252 42.06 -15.17 -35.29
CA LYS A 252 41.50 -16.20 -34.40
C LYS A 252 41.58 -15.85 -32.93
N SER A 253 42.52 -15.01 -32.49
CA SER A 253 42.66 -14.62 -31.10
C SER A 253 41.48 -13.77 -30.58
N HIS A 254 40.54 -13.36 -31.45
CA HIS A 254 39.36 -12.62 -30.99
C HIS A 254 38.49 -13.43 -30.01
N VAL A 255 38.41 -14.76 -30.14
CA VAL A 255 37.62 -15.62 -29.25
C VAL A 255 38.18 -15.59 -27.83
N GLU A 256 39.50 -15.68 -27.64
CA GLU A 256 40.14 -15.60 -26.32
C GLU A 256 40.06 -14.19 -25.74
N LYS A 257 40.29 -13.15 -26.57
CA LYS A 257 40.12 -11.75 -26.14
C LYS A 257 38.68 -11.45 -25.75
N GLY A 258 37.69 -11.98 -26.48
CA GLY A 258 36.29 -11.87 -26.18
C GLY A 258 35.93 -12.50 -24.84
N ALA A 259 36.40 -13.73 -24.64
CA ALA A 259 36.17 -14.42 -23.36
C ALA A 259 36.84 -13.67 -22.19
N GLU A 260 38.05 -13.13 -22.37
CA GLU A 260 38.71 -12.34 -21.33
C GLU A 260 37.98 -11.07 -20.99
N ILE A 261 37.42 -10.33 -21.98
CA ILE A 261 36.59 -9.15 -21.77
C ILE A 261 35.35 -9.53 -21.00
N LEU A 262 34.71 -10.66 -21.33
CA LEU A 262 33.43 -11.08 -20.75
C LEU A 262 33.55 -11.76 -19.38
N LYS A 263 34.73 -12.14 -18.91
CA LYS A 263 34.93 -12.71 -17.55
C LYS A 263 34.38 -11.86 -16.43
N SER A 264 34.40 -10.54 -16.58
CA SER A 264 33.87 -9.60 -15.58
C SER A 264 32.38 -9.26 -15.79
N PHE A 265 31.76 -9.81 -16.81
CA PHE A 265 30.37 -9.54 -17.15
C PHE A 265 29.42 -10.42 -16.33
N THR A 266 28.87 -9.89 -15.25
CA THR A 266 28.07 -10.65 -14.27
C THR A 266 26.58 -10.71 -14.58
N LEU A 267 26.11 -10.05 -15.67
CA LEU A 267 24.68 -10.00 -16.01
C LEU A 267 24.15 -11.31 -16.64
N VAL A 268 25.05 -12.16 -17.15
CA VAL A 268 24.69 -13.43 -17.76
C VAL A 268 25.76 -14.46 -17.36
N ASN A 269 25.32 -15.57 -16.83
CA ASN A 269 26.23 -16.69 -16.52
C ASN A 269 26.74 -17.32 -17.80
N HIS A 270 28.04 -17.64 -17.84
CA HIS A 270 28.69 -18.34 -18.97
C HIS A 270 28.58 -17.62 -20.32
N VAL A 271 28.43 -16.27 -20.31
CA VAL A 271 28.39 -15.46 -21.55
C VAL A 271 29.69 -15.58 -22.34
N GLU A 272 30.80 -15.76 -21.66
CA GLU A 272 32.16 -15.95 -22.25
C GLU A 272 32.28 -17.22 -23.10
N GLU A 273 31.49 -18.25 -22.82
CA GLU A 273 31.51 -19.52 -23.59
C GLU A 273 31.05 -19.29 -25.04
N GLY A 274 30.05 -18.41 -25.25
CA GLY A 274 29.62 -18.00 -26.58
C GLY A 274 30.75 -17.38 -27.39
N ALA A 275 31.48 -16.45 -26.78
CA ALA A 275 32.63 -15.80 -27.44
C ALA A 275 33.82 -16.77 -27.65
N LEU A 276 34.06 -17.67 -26.69
CA LEU A 276 35.23 -18.54 -26.71
C LEU A 276 35.08 -19.69 -27.70
N TYR A 277 33.84 -20.26 -27.84
CA TYR A 277 33.67 -21.56 -28.50
C TYR A 277 32.79 -21.52 -29.76
N HIS A 278 32.24 -20.38 -30.20
CA HIS A 278 31.36 -20.31 -31.38
C HIS A 278 32.03 -20.72 -32.70
N HIS A 279 33.35 -20.75 -32.77
CA HIS A 279 34.12 -21.23 -33.91
C HIS A 279 34.67 -22.67 -33.75
N GLU A 280 34.28 -23.34 -32.66
CA GLU A 280 34.53 -24.79 -32.58
C GLU A 280 33.60 -25.51 -33.54
N ARG A 281 34.06 -26.65 -34.04
CA ARG A 281 33.34 -27.48 -35.01
C ARG A 281 32.97 -28.82 -34.40
N TYR A 282 31.82 -29.31 -34.74
CA TYR A 282 31.31 -30.56 -34.22
C TYR A 282 32.25 -31.75 -34.46
N ASP A 283 33.05 -31.72 -35.57
CA ASP A 283 34.08 -32.69 -35.91
C ASP A 283 35.42 -32.51 -35.17
N GLY A 284 35.58 -31.50 -34.34
CA GLY A 284 36.79 -31.16 -33.59
C GLY A 284 37.86 -30.44 -34.39
N LYS A 285 37.55 -30.02 -35.62
CA LYS A 285 38.49 -29.27 -36.49
C LYS A 285 38.35 -27.76 -36.41
N GLY A 286 37.63 -27.26 -35.35
CA GLY A 286 37.49 -25.86 -35.03
C GLY A 286 38.75 -25.23 -34.43
N TYR A 287 38.60 -24.06 -33.85
CA TYR A 287 39.65 -23.34 -33.12
C TYR A 287 39.01 -22.62 -31.92
N MET A 288 39.67 -22.42 -30.81
CA MET A 288 41.09 -22.58 -30.50
C MET A 288 41.41 -23.90 -29.77
N HIS A 289 40.38 -24.56 -29.16
CA HIS A 289 40.59 -25.67 -28.22
C HIS A 289 40.41 -27.04 -28.86
N GLY A 290 39.75 -27.13 -30.04
CA GLY A 290 39.52 -28.37 -30.75
C GLY A 290 38.50 -29.27 -30.06
N LEU A 291 37.50 -28.68 -29.34
CA LEU A 291 36.41 -29.40 -28.73
C LEU A 291 35.54 -30.10 -29.76
N LYS A 292 34.98 -31.28 -29.42
CA LYS A 292 34.28 -32.11 -30.37
C LYS A 292 32.89 -32.51 -29.83
N GLY A 293 31.88 -32.47 -30.70
CA GLY A 293 30.54 -32.92 -30.37
C GLY A 293 29.96 -32.12 -29.21
N GLU A 294 29.46 -32.82 -28.18
CA GLU A 294 28.84 -32.23 -26.99
C GLU A 294 29.84 -31.64 -25.98
N GLU A 295 31.14 -31.80 -26.17
CA GLU A 295 32.16 -31.07 -25.40
C GLU A 295 32.05 -29.56 -25.64
N ILE A 296 31.52 -29.16 -26.82
CA ILE A 296 31.25 -27.78 -27.15
C ILE A 296 29.94 -27.34 -26.39
N PRO A 297 29.97 -26.28 -25.58
CA PRO A 297 28.78 -25.79 -24.93
C PRO A 297 27.62 -25.58 -25.90
N LEU A 298 26.40 -25.99 -25.53
CA LEU A 298 25.24 -25.92 -26.43
C LEU A 298 24.98 -24.52 -26.97
N ASN A 299 25.12 -23.51 -26.12
CA ASN A 299 24.97 -22.10 -26.52
C ASN A 299 26.01 -21.72 -27.62
N ALA A 300 27.24 -22.18 -27.51
CA ALA A 300 28.27 -21.93 -28.53
C ALA A 300 27.95 -22.65 -29.85
N ARG A 301 27.43 -23.90 -29.81
CA ARG A 301 26.95 -24.62 -31.00
C ARG A 301 25.81 -23.89 -31.71
N ILE A 302 24.84 -23.36 -30.93
CA ILE A 302 23.70 -22.57 -31.44
C ILE A 302 24.23 -21.28 -32.09
N ILE A 303 25.10 -20.54 -31.42
CA ILE A 303 25.67 -19.30 -31.94
C ILE A 303 26.48 -19.59 -33.22
N GLY A 304 27.28 -20.69 -33.25
CA GLY A 304 28.13 -21.04 -34.40
C GLY A 304 27.34 -21.33 -35.68
N ILE A 305 26.22 -22.05 -35.59
CA ILE A 305 25.35 -22.27 -36.78
C ILE A 305 24.63 -20.99 -37.19
N ALA A 306 24.17 -20.15 -36.25
CA ALA A 306 23.51 -18.88 -36.51
C ALA A 306 24.47 -17.87 -37.16
N ASP A 307 25.73 -17.77 -36.67
CA ASP A 307 26.79 -16.96 -37.25
C ASP A 307 27.10 -17.38 -38.68
N ALA A 308 27.34 -18.68 -38.90
CA ALA A 308 27.63 -19.19 -40.23
C ALA A 308 26.47 -18.93 -41.21
N PHE A 309 25.24 -19.10 -40.77
CA PHE A 309 24.08 -18.80 -41.59
C PHE A 309 24.01 -17.30 -41.96
N ASP A 310 24.16 -16.41 -41.00
CA ASP A 310 24.20 -14.95 -41.26
C ASP A 310 25.33 -14.57 -42.17
N ALA A 311 26.53 -15.16 -41.94
CA ALA A 311 27.68 -14.91 -42.78
C ALA A 311 27.50 -15.33 -44.25
N MET A 312 26.65 -16.31 -44.52
CA MET A 312 26.35 -16.77 -45.90
C MET A 312 25.22 -15.97 -46.54
N THR A 313 24.22 -15.49 -45.77
CA THR A 313 23.04 -14.82 -46.28
C THR A 313 23.18 -13.30 -46.32
N ALA A 314 24.15 -12.69 -45.63
CA ALA A 314 24.38 -11.25 -45.66
C ALA A 314 25.29 -10.82 -46.82
N ASN A 315 25.05 -9.62 -47.36
CA ASN A 315 25.98 -8.95 -48.26
C ASN A 315 27.22 -8.52 -47.47
N ARG A 316 28.44 -8.87 -47.96
CA ARG A 316 29.71 -8.40 -47.41
C ARG A 316 30.38 -7.50 -48.44
N VAL A 317 31.22 -6.55 -48.02
CA VAL A 317 31.90 -5.60 -48.88
C VAL A 317 32.68 -6.30 -50.05
N TYR A 318 33.17 -7.53 -49.80
CA TYR A 318 33.97 -8.29 -50.76
C TYR A 318 33.20 -9.44 -51.43
N ARG A 319 31.96 -9.70 -51.08
CA ARG A 319 31.19 -10.83 -51.60
C ARG A 319 29.68 -10.57 -51.49
N LYS A 320 29.01 -10.66 -52.62
CA LYS A 320 27.54 -10.71 -52.62
C LYS A 320 27.07 -11.93 -51.82
N LYS A 321 25.88 -11.85 -51.21
CA LYS A 321 25.22 -12.99 -50.57
C LYS A 321 25.27 -14.20 -51.48
N LEU A 322 25.47 -15.40 -50.88
CA LEU A 322 25.50 -16.65 -51.63
C LEU A 322 24.07 -17.00 -52.10
N ASP A 323 23.97 -17.77 -53.18
CA ASP A 323 22.70 -18.29 -53.64
C ASP A 323 21.99 -19.10 -52.56
N LYS A 324 20.62 -18.96 -52.51
CA LYS A 324 19.81 -19.62 -51.47
C LYS A 324 20.01 -21.13 -51.43
N ASP A 325 19.96 -21.79 -52.61
CA ASP A 325 20.11 -23.26 -52.64
C ASP A 325 21.49 -23.68 -52.26
N TYR A 326 22.51 -22.87 -52.55
CA TYR A 326 23.88 -23.06 -52.09
C TYR A 326 23.96 -22.98 -50.56
N VAL A 327 23.37 -21.96 -49.93
CA VAL A 327 23.36 -21.81 -48.47
C VAL A 327 22.68 -23.02 -47.78
N LEU A 328 21.52 -23.41 -48.25
CA LEU A 328 20.82 -24.59 -47.73
C LEU A 328 21.64 -25.87 -47.91
N GLY A 329 22.34 -25.97 -49.04
CA GLY A 329 23.27 -27.08 -49.33
C GLY A 329 24.46 -27.11 -48.36
N GLU A 330 25.06 -25.93 -48.03
CA GLU A 330 26.16 -25.84 -47.06
C GLU A 330 25.72 -26.21 -45.65
N ILE A 331 24.56 -25.70 -45.19
CA ILE A 331 24.01 -26.06 -43.89
C ILE A 331 23.82 -27.58 -43.78
N ARG A 332 23.21 -28.22 -44.80
CA ARG A 332 23.02 -29.67 -44.82
C ARG A 332 24.35 -30.46 -44.84
N ARG A 333 25.33 -30.04 -45.65
CA ARG A 333 26.66 -30.66 -45.73
C ARG A 333 27.45 -30.49 -44.41
N GLY A 334 27.22 -29.41 -43.69
CA GLY A 334 27.82 -29.13 -42.38
C GLY A 334 27.33 -30.02 -41.25
N SER A 335 26.23 -30.74 -41.43
CA SER A 335 25.65 -31.62 -40.38
C SER A 335 26.66 -32.71 -39.99
N GLY A 336 26.88 -32.87 -38.68
CA GLY A 336 27.84 -33.81 -38.10
C GLY A 336 29.32 -33.49 -38.33
N THR A 337 29.65 -32.41 -39.06
CA THR A 337 31.00 -31.93 -39.30
C THR A 337 31.25 -30.54 -38.72
N GLN A 338 30.74 -29.52 -39.34
CA GLN A 338 30.83 -28.16 -38.82
C GLN A 338 29.80 -27.91 -37.72
N PHE A 339 28.56 -28.39 -37.91
CA PHE A 339 27.44 -28.14 -37.09
C PHE A 339 26.90 -29.40 -36.41
N ASP A 340 26.25 -29.18 -35.27
CA ASP A 340 25.46 -30.22 -34.59
C ASP A 340 24.26 -30.63 -35.47
N PRO A 341 24.10 -31.96 -35.73
CA PRO A 341 22.99 -32.45 -36.56
C PRO A 341 21.59 -32.00 -36.10
N GLU A 342 21.34 -31.98 -34.78
CA GLU A 342 20.05 -31.55 -34.22
C GLU A 342 19.78 -30.07 -34.55
N LEU A 343 20.80 -29.22 -34.41
CA LEU A 343 20.67 -27.78 -34.71
C LEU A 343 20.47 -27.52 -36.20
N VAL A 344 21.11 -28.34 -37.07
CA VAL A 344 20.87 -28.29 -38.53
C VAL A 344 19.41 -28.58 -38.84
N ASP A 345 18.85 -29.66 -38.26
CA ASP A 345 17.45 -30.04 -38.50
C ASP A 345 16.49 -28.97 -37.99
N ILE A 346 16.79 -28.34 -36.85
CA ILE A 346 16.00 -27.21 -36.32
C ILE A 346 16.06 -26.00 -37.27
N MET A 347 17.28 -25.61 -37.68
CA MET A 347 17.48 -24.47 -38.59
C MET A 347 16.68 -24.65 -39.90
N LEU A 348 16.78 -25.84 -40.50
CA LEU A 348 16.06 -26.15 -41.73
C LEU A 348 14.52 -26.10 -41.54
N ARG A 349 14.00 -26.63 -40.39
CA ARG A 349 12.56 -26.53 -40.09
C ARG A 349 12.12 -25.07 -39.90
N LEU A 350 12.93 -24.21 -39.28
CA LEU A 350 12.64 -22.79 -39.13
C LEU A 350 12.56 -22.06 -40.46
N ILE A 351 13.43 -22.42 -41.41
CA ILE A 351 13.41 -21.87 -42.77
C ILE A 351 12.22 -22.40 -43.54
N ASP A 352 11.98 -23.72 -43.55
CA ASP A 352 10.90 -24.37 -44.30
C ASP A 352 9.51 -23.89 -43.82
N SER A 353 9.35 -23.59 -42.52
CA SER A 353 8.11 -23.04 -41.94
C SER A 353 7.92 -21.54 -42.18
N GLY A 354 8.89 -20.86 -42.79
CA GLY A 354 8.87 -19.40 -43.02
C GLY A 354 9.10 -18.55 -41.76
N ARG A 355 9.48 -19.16 -40.64
CA ARG A 355 9.82 -18.42 -39.41
C ARG A 355 11.14 -17.69 -39.54
N ILE A 356 12.08 -18.25 -40.35
CA ILE A 356 13.19 -17.52 -40.91
C ILE A 356 12.87 -17.28 -42.39
N ASP A 357 12.46 -16.05 -42.70
CA ASP A 357 12.10 -15.68 -44.06
C ASP A 357 13.36 -15.43 -44.90
N ILE A 358 13.94 -16.51 -45.38
CA ILE A 358 15.16 -16.46 -46.20
C ILE A 358 14.91 -15.71 -47.50
N ASP A 359 13.69 -15.76 -48.06
CA ASP A 359 13.36 -15.10 -49.31
C ASP A 359 13.35 -13.56 -49.15
N ASN A 360 12.92 -13.07 -48.03
CA ASN A 360 12.94 -11.62 -47.71
C ASN A 360 14.38 -11.12 -47.56
N LEU A 361 15.28 -11.92 -46.94
CA LEU A 361 16.69 -11.59 -46.85
C LEU A 361 17.33 -11.38 -48.22
N TYR A 362 16.70 -11.93 -49.29
CA TYR A 362 17.17 -11.77 -50.67
C TYR A 362 16.49 -10.65 -51.44
N LYS A 363 15.33 -10.18 -51.02
CA LYS A 363 14.58 -9.06 -51.62
C LYS A 363 15.14 -7.69 -51.22
N ASP A 364 15.52 -7.51 -49.98
CA ASP A 364 16.00 -6.23 -49.43
C ASP A 364 17.34 -5.78 -50.03
N GLY A 365 18.05 -6.68 -50.77
CA GLY A 365 19.31 -6.36 -51.45
C GLY A 365 19.15 -5.76 -52.84
N GLU A 366 17.94 -5.78 -53.47
CA GLU A 366 17.73 -5.19 -54.81
C GLU A 366 17.34 -3.72 -54.74
N ALA A 367 16.91 -3.21 -53.54
CA ALA A 367 16.47 -1.81 -53.38
C ALA A 367 17.65 -0.81 -53.21
N ASP A 368 18.88 -1.25 -52.98
CA ASP A 368 20.04 -0.38 -52.79
C ASP A 368 20.93 -0.22 -54.02
N GLU A 369 20.62 -0.91 -55.13
CA GLU A 369 21.40 -0.75 -56.40
C GLU A 369 20.97 0.45 -57.27
N ASP A 370 19.89 1.18 -56.91
CA ASP A 370 19.34 2.34 -57.67
C ASP A 370 19.53 3.71 -56.97
N LYS A 371 20.51 3.87 -56.07
CA LYS A 371 20.86 5.18 -55.53
C LYS A 371 22.31 5.56 -55.68
#